data_6a61f1230486e36d7893b2a4ff0def75
#
_entry.id   6a61f1230486e36d7893b2a4ff0def75
#
_cell.length_a   1.000
_cell.length_b   1.000
_cell.length_c   1.000
_cell.angle_alpha   90.00
_cell.angle_beta   90.00
_cell.angle_gamma   90.00
#
_symmetry.space_group_name_H-M   'P 1'
#
loop_
_entity.id
_entity.type
_entity.pdbx_description
1 polymer ?
#
loop_
_entity_poly.entity_id
_entity_poly.type
_entity_poly.pdbx_seq_one_letter_code
_entity_poly.pdbx_strand_id
1 'polypeptide(L)'
;HAFFKALLFLSAGAVLHAVYDQQDMRRLGGFLGLLPFTYTAILIGSLSLMAVPFMTGFYSKDLILELAYSQYVFHGSIAYWFGTISAGLTAFYSFRILSMTFLSYPNASKKVYDTAHDAAILAMIPMTILAILAIFFGYITRDLYVGMGTDALGNALFTHPSHISLIEAEVI
;
A
#
# COMPACT_ATOMS: atom_id res chain seq x y z
N HIS A 1 -7.44 -0.55 1.59
CA HIS A 1 -6.72 -1.65 0.90
C HIS A 1 -7.01 -1.69 -0.60
N ALA A 2 -8.27 -1.51 -1.01
CA ALA A 2 -8.68 -1.55 -2.42
C ALA A 2 -7.90 -0.57 -3.30
N PHE A 3 -7.72 0.68 -2.85
CA PHE A 3 -7.10 1.74 -3.65
C PHE A 3 -5.64 1.44 -3.99
N PHE A 4 -4.80 1.21 -3.00
CA PHE A 4 -3.37 0.98 -3.26
C PHE A 4 -3.10 -0.40 -3.88
N LYS A 5 -3.93 -1.42 -3.60
CA LYS A 5 -3.82 -2.71 -4.30
C LYS A 5 -4.16 -2.59 -5.78
N ALA A 6 -5.29 -1.95 -6.11
CA ALA A 6 -5.65 -1.73 -7.51
C ALA A 6 -4.58 -0.88 -8.23
N LEU A 7 -4.05 0.17 -7.57
CA LEU A 7 -2.96 0.98 -8.10
C LEU A 7 -1.72 0.15 -8.43
N LEU A 8 -1.28 -0.70 -7.49
CA LEU A 8 -0.12 -1.56 -7.69
C LEU A 8 -0.32 -2.56 -8.81
N PHE A 9 -1.53 -3.17 -8.93
CA PHE A 9 -1.83 -4.10 -10.00
C PHE A 9 -1.86 -3.43 -11.38
N LEU A 10 -2.51 -2.29 -11.51
CA LEU A 10 -2.54 -1.54 -12.75
C LEU A 10 -1.15 -1.06 -13.17
N SER A 11 -0.36 -0.59 -12.21
CA SER A 11 1.02 -0.15 -12.46
C SER A 11 1.93 -1.32 -12.86
N ALA A 12 1.79 -2.49 -12.22
CA ALA A 12 2.52 -3.69 -12.60
C ALA A 12 2.13 -4.16 -14.01
N GLY A 13 0.83 -4.09 -14.36
CA GLY A 13 0.35 -4.35 -15.71
C GLY A 13 0.96 -3.40 -16.75
N ALA A 14 1.10 -2.11 -16.42
CA ALA A 14 1.74 -1.13 -17.29
C ALA A 14 3.24 -1.45 -17.51
N VAL A 15 3.96 -1.86 -16.45
CA VAL A 15 5.35 -2.33 -16.59
C VAL A 15 5.43 -3.54 -17.49
N LEU A 16 4.59 -4.57 -17.26
CA LEU A 16 4.59 -5.80 -18.07
C LEU A 16 4.34 -5.50 -19.54
N HIS A 17 3.39 -4.62 -19.83
CA HIS A 17 3.09 -4.19 -21.19
C HIS A 17 4.31 -3.51 -21.85
N ALA A 18 5.02 -2.64 -21.12
CA ALA A 18 6.21 -1.95 -21.61
C ALA A 18 7.40 -2.89 -21.87
N VAL A 19 7.48 -4.05 -21.17
CA VAL A 19 8.62 -4.97 -21.25
C VAL A 19 8.28 -6.30 -21.95
N TYR A 20 7.27 -6.33 -22.82
CA TYR A 20 6.83 -7.53 -23.57
C TYR A 20 6.54 -8.73 -22.67
N ASP A 21 5.76 -8.52 -21.61
CA ASP A 21 5.34 -9.54 -20.65
C ASP A 21 6.46 -10.27 -19.90
N GLN A 22 7.66 -9.66 -19.83
CA GLN A 22 8.77 -10.20 -19.05
C GLN A 22 8.46 -10.07 -17.54
N GLN A 23 8.22 -11.20 -16.88
CA GLN A 23 7.86 -11.26 -15.45
C GLN A 23 9.07 -11.42 -14.51
N ASP A 24 10.23 -11.81 -15.02
CA ASP A 24 11.43 -11.99 -14.18
C ASP A 24 12.10 -10.64 -13.90
N MET A 25 11.92 -10.11 -12.68
CA MET A 25 12.52 -8.85 -12.24
C MET A 25 14.04 -8.81 -12.35
N ARG A 26 14.73 -9.96 -12.32
CA ARG A 26 16.21 -10.04 -12.45
C ARG A 26 16.68 -9.66 -13.85
N ARG A 27 15.80 -9.74 -14.83
CA ARG A 27 16.03 -9.35 -16.23
C ARG A 27 15.54 -7.95 -16.56
N LEU A 28 15.06 -7.21 -15.54
CA LEU A 28 14.64 -5.82 -15.64
C LEU A 28 15.72 -4.92 -15.05
N GLY A 29 15.43 -3.65 -14.85
CA GLY A 29 16.33 -2.67 -14.22
C GLY A 29 16.47 -1.41 -15.06
N GLY A 30 16.71 -0.27 -14.42
CA GLY A 30 16.98 0.99 -15.10
C GLY A 30 15.78 1.64 -15.78
N PHE A 31 14.55 1.23 -15.48
CA PHE A 31 13.33 1.77 -16.13
C PHE A 31 12.84 3.10 -15.56
N LEU A 32 13.50 3.66 -14.53
CA LEU A 32 13.09 4.91 -13.91
C LEU A 32 12.90 6.06 -14.91
N GLY A 33 13.85 6.22 -15.83
CA GLY A 33 13.81 7.29 -16.84
C GLY A 33 12.82 7.04 -17.99
N LEU A 34 12.43 5.79 -18.23
CA LEU A 34 11.54 5.41 -19.33
C LEU A 34 10.06 5.34 -18.88
N LEU A 35 9.82 4.98 -17.61
CA LEU A 35 8.49 4.80 -17.05
C LEU A 35 8.30 5.68 -15.79
N PRO A 36 8.45 7.01 -15.87
CA PRO A 36 8.44 7.87 -14.69
C PRO A 36 7.08 7.91 -14.00
N PHE A 37 5.97 7.92 -14.75
CA PHE A 37 4.62 7.91 -14.19
C PHE A 37 4.32 6.58 -13.51
N THR A 38 4.61 5.47 -14.18
CA THR A 38 4.40 4.13 -13.62
C THR A 38 5.27 3.91 -12.37
N TYR A 39 6.51 4.41 -12.36
CA TYR A 39 7.35 4.39 -11.15
C TYR A 39 6.72 5.13 -9.98
N THR A 40 6.24 6.36 -10.19
CA THR A 40 5.59 7.14 -9.12
C THR A 40 4.32 6.47 -8.61
N ALA A 41 3.53 5.85 -9.48
CA ALA A 41 2.34 5.10 -9.09
C ALA A 41 2.68 3.87 -8.22
N ILE A 42 3.70 3.08 -8.60
CA ILE A 42 4.18 1.95 -7.80
C ILE A 42 4.79 2.42 -6.47
N LEU A 43 5.52 3.53 -6.48
CA LEU A 43 6.09 4.11 -5.27
C LEU A 43 4.99 4.50 -4.27
N ILE A 44 3.97 5.26 -4.70
CA ILE A 44 2.83 5.67 -3.86
C ILE A 44 2.09 4.43 -3.34
N GLY A 45 1.77 3.49 -4.19
CA GLY A 45 1.10 2.24 -3.80
C GLY A 45 1.90 1.42 -2.79
N SER A 46 3.22 1.33 -2.98
CA SER A 46 4.13 0.63 -2.08
C SER A 46 4.25 1.32 -0.72
N LEU A 47 4.39 2.65 -0.69
CA LEU A 47 4.44 3.43 0.56
C LEU A 47 3.13 3.27 1.35
N SER A 48 1.98 3.30 0.68
CA SER A 48 0.69 3.08 1.33
C SER A 48 0.53 1.64 1.83
N LEU A 49 1.00 0.64 1.08
CA LEU A 49 0.99 -0.77 1.48
C LEU A 49 1.90 -1.05 2.69
N MET A 50 3.05 -0.38 2.77
CA MET A 50 3.98 -0.46 3.91
C MET A 50 3.45 0.23 5.16
N ALA A 51 2.35 0.97 5.04
CA ALA A 51 1.79 1.81 6.11
C ALA A 51 2.75 2.93 6.56
N VAL A 52 3.37 3.62 5.61
CA VAL A 52 4.16 4.81 5.91
C VAL A 52 3.24 5.90 6.47
N PRO A 53 3.64 6.64 7.52
CA PRO A 53 2.84 7.70 8.12
C PRO A 53 2.22 8.65 7.08
N PHE A 54 1.00 9.08 7.31
CA PHE A 54 0.17 9.94 6.45
C PHE A 54 -0.37 9.29 5.17
N MET A 55 -0.04 8.04 4.88
CA MET A 55 -0.66 7.27 3.80
C MET A 55 -1.93 6.55 4.28
N THR A 56 -2.84 6.23 3.36
CA THR A 56 -4.11 5.54 3.69
C THR A 56 -3.89 4.22 4.43
N GLY A 57 -2.84 3.47 4.10
CA GLY A 57 -2.52 2.19 4.77
C GLY A 57 -2.11 2.33 6.23
N PHE A 58 -1.56 3.47 6.63
CA PHE A 58 -1.17 3.75 8.02
C PHE A 58 -2.37 3.74 8.95
N TYR A 59 -3.43 4.49 8.61
CA TYR A 59 -4.62 4.62 9.45
C TYR A 59 -5.41 3.32 9.66
N SER A 60 -5.21 2.32 8.82
CA SER A 60 -5.88 1.02 8.97
C SER A 60 -4.99 -0.06 9.57
N LYS A 61 -3.77 -0.23 9.05
CA LYS A 61 -2.87 -1.31 9.44
C LYS A 61 -2.31 -1.11 10.85
N ASP A 62 -1.89 0.11 11.15
CA ASP A 62 -1.31 0.45 12.45
C ASP A 62 -2.33 0.27 13.57
N LEU A 63 -3.53 0.81 13.38
CA LEU A 63 -4.65 0.64 14.31
C LEU A 63 -5.01 -0.83 14.56
N ILE A 64 -5.01 -1.68 13.52
CA ILE A 64 -5.28 -3.11 13.69
C ILE A 64 -4.22 -3.78 14.57
N LEU A 65 -2.95 -3.43 14.39
CA LEU A 65 -1.85 -4.00 15.19
C LEU A 65 -1.90 -3.51 16.63
N GLU A 66 -2.18 -2.23 16.88
CA GLU A 66 -2.34 -1.66 18.21
C GLU A 66 -3.51 -2.30 18.95
N LEU A 67 -4.67 -2.44 18.32
CA LEU A 67 -5.85 -3.11 18.89
C LEU A 67 -5.58 -4.59 19.18
N ALA A 68 -4.80 -5.29 18.36
CA ALA A 68 -4.40 -6.67 18.64
C ALA A 68 -3.50 -6.75 19.86
N TYR A 69 -2.60 -5.79 20.05
CA TYR A 69 -1.71 -5.73 21.20
C TYR A 69 -2.47 -5.39 22.49
N SER A 70 -3.41 -4.44 22.45
CA SER A 70 -4.17 -3.95 23.60
C SER A 70 -5.14 -4.99 24.20
N GLN A 71 -5.43 -6.06 23.48
CA GLN A 71 -6.33 -7.14 23.95
C GLN A 71 -5.82 -7.91 25.20
N TYR A 72 -4.55 -7.75 25.63
CA TYR A 72 -3.95 -8.42 26.78
C TYR A 72 -4.17 -9.93 26.88
N VAL A 73 -4.58 -10.58 25.77
CA VAL A 73 -4.79 -12.02 25.68
C VAL A 73 -3.64 -12.62 24.91
N PHE A 74 -3.26 -13.85 25.28
CA PHE A 74 -2.16 -14.57 24.59
C PHE A 74 -2.30 -14.58 23.07
N HIS A 75 -3.51 -14.79 22.57
CA HIS A 75 -3.80 -14.76 21.12
C HIS A 75 -3.61 -13.37 20.50
N GLY A 76 -3.90 -12.29 21.23
CA GLY A 76 -3.67 -10.92 20.78
C GLY A 76 -2.18 -10.64 20.60
N SER A 77 -1.34 -11.04 21.57
CA SER A 77 0.13 -10.91 21.46
C SER A 77 0.69 -11.69 20.26
N ILE A 78 0.21 -12.90 20.02
CA ILE A 78 0.62 -13.69 18.85
C ILE A 78 0.24 -12.97 17.55
N ALA A 79 -1.00 -12.48 17.45
CA ALA A 79 -1.48 -11.75 16.27
C ALA A 79 -0.64 -10.49 16.01
N TYR A 80 -0.31 -9.73 17.06
CA TYR A 80 0.55 -8.56 16.97
C TYR A 80 1.94 -8.90 16.41
N TRP A 81 2.62 -9.91 16.97
CA TRP A 81 3.97 -10.28 16.51
C TRP A 81 3.98 -10.80 15.09
N PHE A 82 3.02 -11.65 14.69
CA PHE A 82 2.91 -12.10 13.30
C PHE A 82 2.60 -10.94 12.36
N GLY A 83 1.73 -10.01 12.77
CA GLY A 83 1.43 -8.81 11.99
C GLY A 83 2.64 -7.91 11.81
N THR A 84 3.44 -7.70 12.86
CA THR A 84 4.66 -6.88 12.83
C THR A 84 5.74 -7.51 11.93
N ILE A 85 5.98 -8.82 12.05
CA ILE A 85 6.91 -9.55 11.17
C ILE A 85 6.44 -9.46 9.72
N SER A 86 5.14 -9.67 9.46
CA SER A 86 4.55 -9.53 8.12
C SER A 86 4.70 -8.11 7.57
N ALA A 87 4.62 -7.08 8.42
CA ALA A 87 4.86 -5.70 8.02
C ALA A 87 6.31 -5.48 7.55
N GLY A 88 7.30 -6.03 8.28
CA GLY A 88 8.70 -6.00 7.87
C GLY A 88 8.95 -6.70 6.54
N LEU A 89 8.37 -7.90 6.34
CA LEU A 89 8.46 -8.62 5.07
C LEU A 89 7.78 -7.85 3.93
N THR A 90 6.67 -7.16 4.21
CA THR A 90 5.98 -6.30 3.25
C THR A 90 6.87 -5.16 2.78
N ALA A 91 7.56 -4.48 3.69
CA ALA A 91 8.52 -3.44 3.35
C ALA A 91 9.65 -4.00 2.50
N PHE A 92 10.21 -5.14 2.89
CA PHE A 92 11.31 -5.77 2.16
C PHE A 92 10.95 -6.09 0.70
N TYR A 93 9.82 -6.76 0.45
CA TYR A 93 9.46 -7.10 -0.94
C TYR A 93 9.05 -5.86 -1.75
N SER A 94 8.46 -4.85 -1.13
CA SER A 94 8.10 -3.61 -1.82
C SER A 94 9.34 -2.85 -2.29
N PHE A 95 10.36 -2.70 -1.44
CA PHE A 95 11.63 -2.13 -1.84
C PHE A 95 12.37 -2.98 -2.88
N ARG A 96 12.26 -4.31 -2.80
CA ARG A 96 12.83 -5.21 -3.80
C ARG A 96 12.24 -4.97 -5.18
N ILE A 97 10.92 -4.82 -5.29
CA ILE A 97 10.26 -4.51 -6.58
C ILE A 97 10.77 -3.17 -7.13
N LEU A 98 10.77 -2.12 -6.31
CA LEU A 98 11.22 -0.79 -6.73
C LEU A 98 12.69 -0.79 -7.17
N SER A 99 13.57 -1.40 -6.39
CA SER A 99 15.00 -1.41 -6.69
C SER A 99 15.33 -2.25 -7.92
N MET A 100 14.80 -3.47 -8.04
CA MET A 100 15.14 -4.37 -9.13
C MET A 100 14.54 -3.97 -10.47
N THR A 101 13.34 -3.34 -10.45
CA THR A 101 12.67 -2.94 -11.71
C THR A 101 13.14 -1.57 -12.19
N PHE A 102 13.31 -0.60 -11.30
CA PHE A 102 13.52 0.79 -11.70
C PHE A 102 14.92 1.32 -11.41
N LEU A 103 15.51 0.99 -10.26
CA LEU A 103 16.72 1.64 -9.76
C LEU A 103 18.00 0.84 -10.05
N SER A 104 17.91 -0.46 -10.31
CA SER A 104 19.08 -1.30 -10.59
C SER A 104 19.66 -1.03 -11.97
N TYR A 105 20.85 -1.61 -12.21
CA TYR A 105 21.48 -1.53 -13.52
C TYR A 105 20.59 -2.15 -14.61
N PRO A 106 20.64 -1.62 -15.84
CA PRO A 106 19.89 -2.14 -16.98
C PRO A 106 20.30 -3.57 -17.32
N ASN A 107 19.40 -4.54 -17.12
CA ASN A 107 19.63 -5.96 -17.43
C ASN A 107 18.73 -6.48 -18.58
N ALA A 108 17.80 -5.66 -19.07
CA ALA A 108 16.95 -6.03 -20.19
C ALA A 108 17.68 -5.87 -21.53
N SER A 109 17.16 -6.48 -22.59
CA SER A 109 17.74 -6.34 -23.92
C SER A 109 17.59 -4.91 -24.45
N LYS A 110 18.55 -4.45 -25.25
CA LYS A 110 18.51 -3.11 -25.86
C LYS A 110 17.19 -2.84 -26.59
N LYS A 111 16.64 -3.85 -27.27
CA LYS A 111 15.36 -3.75 -27.97
C LYS A 111 14.22 -3.34 -27.02
N VAL A 112 14.18 -3.88 -25.80
CA VAL A 112 13.15 -3.56 -24.79
C VAL A 112 13.29 -2.09 -24.35
N TYR A 113 14.52 -1.61 -24.12
CA TYR A 113 14.74 -0.20 -23.76
C TYR A 113 14.36 0.77 -24.87
N ASP A 114 14.67 0.43 -26.12
CA ASP A 114 14.40 1.30 -27.28
C ASP A 114 12.88 1.42 -27.58
N THR A 115 12.08 0.45 -27.15
CA THR A 115 10.62 0.42 -27.38
C THR A 115 9.78 0.67 -26.13
N ALA A 116 10.40 0.66 -24.94
CA ALA A 116 9.68 0.88 -23.69
C ALA A 116 9.10 2.31 -23.64
N HIS A 117 7.84 2.41 -23.36
CA HIS A 117 7.12 3.68 -23.16
C HIS A 117 6.20 3.56 -21.95
N ASP A 118 5.92 4.69 -21.31
CA ASP A 118 5.06 4.73 -20.13
C ASP A 118 3.59 4.40 -20.50
N ALA A 119 2.76 4.20 -19.49
CA ALA A 119 1.37 3.84 -19.65
C ALA A 119 0.62 4.81 -20.60
N ALA A 120 -0.31 4.29 -21.39
CA ALA A 120 -1.16 5.13 -22.21
C ALA A 120 -1.99 6.10 -21.35
N ILE A 121 -2.28 7.29 -21.87
CA ILE A 121 -3.01 8.36 -21.14
C ILE A 121 -4.33 7.82 -20.55
N LEU A 122 -5.02 6.96 -21.30
CA LEU A 122 -6.27 6.34 -20.84
C LEU A 122 -6.09 5.45 -19.59
N ALA A 123 -4.94 4.81 -19.45
CA ALA A 123 -4.59 4.03 -18.27
C ALA A 123 -4.07 4.91 -17.12
N MET A 124 -3.43 6.04 -17.41
CA MET A 124 -2.95 6.97 -16.40
C MET A 124 -4.07 7.63 -15.58
N ILE A 125 -5.25 7.85 -16.19
CA ILE A 125 -6.39 8.49 -15.50
C ILE A 125 -6.83 7.70 -14.26
N PRO A 126 -7.24 6.40 -14.36
CA PRO A 126 -7.63 5.63 -13.18
C PRO A 126 -6.48 5.46 -12.18
N MET A 127 -5.25 5.31 -12.65
CA MET A 127 -4.08 5.21 -11.77
C MET A 127 -3.86 6.48 -10.96
N THR A 128 -4.05 7.67 -11.56
CA THR A 128 -3.95 8.96 -10.85
C THR A 128 -5.04 9.08 -9.77
N ILE A 129 -6.27 8.72 -10.08
CA ILE A 129 -7.38 8.74 -9.11
C ILE A 129 -7.06 7.81 -7.93
N LEU A 130 -6.63 6.58 -8.23
CA LEU A 130 -6.26 5.61 -7.19
C LEU A 130 -5.06 6.07 -6.36
N ALA A 131 -4.09 6.75 -6.96
CA ALA A 131 -2.93 7.31 -6.25
C ALA A 131 -3.35 8.40 -5.26
N ILE A 132 -4.24 9.31 -5.66
CA ILE A 132 -4.78 10.35 -4.78
C ILE A 132 -5.54 9.71 -3.60
N LEU A 133 -6.38 8.72 -3.87
CA LEU A 133 -7.10 7.99 -2.83
C LEU A 133 -6.17 7.17 -1.92
N ALA A 134 -5.08 6.61 -2.44
CA ALA A 134 -4.09 5.89 -1.66
C ALA A 134 -3.30 6.81 -0.70
N ILE A 135 -3.22 8.11 -0.99
CA ILE A 135 -2.59 9.11 -0.12
C ILE A 135 -3.60 9.64 0.92
N PHE A 136 -4.74 10.16 0.46
CA PHE A 136 -5.59 11.03 1.27
C PHE A 136 -6.81 10.33 1.88
N PHE A 137 -7.32 9.24 1.29
CA PHE A 137 -8.59 8.66 1.71
C PHE A 137 -8.59 8.21 3.16
N GLY A 138 -7.51 7.62 3.66
CA GLY A 138 -7.42 7.17 5.04
C GLY A 138 -7.48 8.32 6.04
N TYR A 139 -6.85 9.45 5.72
CA TYR A 139 -6.91 10.65 6.55
C TYR A 139 -8.33 11.25 6.60
N ILE A 140 -8.98 11.38 5.43
CA ILE A 140 -10.32 11.98 5.33
C ILE A 140 -11.36 11.11 6.04
N THR A 141 -11.24 9.78 5.98
CA THR A 141 -12.23 8.86 6.52
C THR A 141 -11.92 8.37 7.93
N ARG A 142 -10.76 8.71 8.49
CA ARG A 142 -10.37 8.32 9.85
C ARG A 142 -11.45 8.68 10.85
N ASP A 143 -11.84 9.93 10.91
CA ASP A 143 -12.81 10.44 11.90
C ASP A 143 -14.23 9.90 11.66
N LEU A 144 -14.54 9.48 10.43
CA LEU A 144 -15.82 8.89 10.08
C LEU A 144 -16.00 7.47 10.63
N TYR A 145 -14.92 6.65 10.65
CA TYR A 145 -14.98 5.23 11.02
C TYR A 145 -14.39 4.92 12.38
N VAL A 146 -13.42 5.70 12.84
CA VAL A 146 -12.62 5.42 14.05
C VAL A 146 -12.72 6.56 15.07
N GLY A 147 -13.20 7.75 14.69
CA GLY A 147 -13.31 8.91 15.57
C GLY A 147 -14.28 8.66 16.73
N MET A 148 -13.99 9.27 17.90
CA MET A 148 -14.85 9.21 19.07
C MET A 148 -16.23 9.80 18.78
N GLY A 149 -17.29 9.05 19.10
CA GLY A 149 -18.66 9.49 18.90
C GLY A 149 -19.18 9.44 17.47
N THR A 150 -18.50 8.71 16.57
CA THR A 150 -19.01 8.51 15.21
C THR A 150 -20.15 7.50 15.20
N ASP A 151 -21.29 7.89 14.62
CA ASP A 151 -22.44 7.02 14.40
C ASP A 151 -22.46 6.35 13.02
N ALA A 152 -21.34 6.42 12.28
CA ALA A 152 -21.28 5.92 10.91
C ALA A 152 -21.68 4.45 10.76
N LEU A 153 -21.37 3.62 11.76
CA LEU A 153 -21.76 2.21 11.83
C LEU A 153 -22.99 1.99 12.72
N GLY A 154 -23.47 3.02 13.41
CA GLY A 154 -24.60 2.96 14.33
C GLY A 154 -24.45 1.82 15.34
N ASN A 155 -25.55 1.09 15.59
CA ASN A 155 -25.55 -0.08 16.46
C ASN A 155 -25.16 -1.39 15.75
N ALA A 156 -24.56 -1.33 14.56
CA ALA A 156 -24.16 -2.52 13.80
C ALA A 156 -22.99 -3.27 14.44
N LEU A 157 -22.16 -2.58 15.22
CA LEU A 157 -21.04 -3.18 15.95
C LEU A 157 -21.32 -3.14 17.44
N PHE A 158 -21.40 -4.33 18.06
CA PHE A 158 -21.46 -4.43 19.51
C PHE A 158 -20.08 -4.33 20.12
N THR A 159 -19.84 -3.30 20.92
CA THR A 159 -18.62 -3.13 21.69
C THR A 159 -18.84 -3.62 23.10
N HIS A 160 -18.05 -4.58 23.56
CA HIS A 160 -18.17 -5.08 24.94
C HIS A 160 -17.78 -3.96 25.92
N PRO A 161 -18.54 -3.74 27.02
CA PRO A 161 -18.29 -2.63 27.95
C PRO A 161 -16.87 -2.56 28.51
N SER A 162 -16.18 -3.70 28.67
CA SER A 162 -14.79 -3.75 29.12
C SER A 162 -13.75 -3.25 28.08
N HIS A 163 -14.16 -3.07 26.83
CA HIS A 163 -13.29 -2.60 25.74
C HIS A 163 -13.50 -1.11 25.40
N ILE A 164 -14.50 -0.46 25.97
CA ILE A 164 -14.79 0.96 25.69
C ILE A 164 -13.62 1.84 26.12
N SER A 165 -13.06 1.58 27.29
CA SER A 165 -11.89 2.33 27.82
C SER A 165 -10.63 2.19 26.97
N LEU A 166 -10.48 1.07 26.25
CA LEU A 166 -9.33 0.86 25.35
C LEU A 166 -9.47 1.67 24.07
N ILE A 167 -10.69 1.77 23.53
CA ILE A 167 -11.00 2.57 22.35
C ILE A 167 -10.82 4.06 22.64
N GLU A 168 -11.23 4.50 23.84
CA GLU A 168 -11.07 5.90 24.28
C GLU A 168 -9.58 6.27 24.50
N ALA A 169 -8.77 5.35 24.97
CA ALA A 169 -7.35 5.60 25.26
C ALA A 169 -6.47 5.72 24.00
N GLU A 170 -6.86 5.10 22.89
CA GLU A 170 -6.06 5.07 21.65
C GLU A 170 -6.41 6.18 20.65
N VAL A 171 -7.47 6.96 20.93
CA VAL A 171 -7.92 8.06 20.04
C VAL A 171 -7.31 9.41 20.44
N ILE A 172 -6.54 9.46 21.52
CA ILE A 172 -5.77 10.64 21.94
C ILE A 172 -4.37 10.57 21.31
#